data_c2f8bced82b11040d7955232a3d3801f
#
_entry.id   c2f8bced82b11040d7955232a3d3801f
#
_cell.length_a   1.000
_cell.length_b   1.000
_cell.length_c   1.000
_cell.angle_alpha   90.00
_cell.angle_beta   90.00
_cell.angle_gamma   90.00
#
_symmetry.space_group_name_H-M   'P 1'
#
loop_
_entity.id
_entity.type
_entity.pdbx_description
1 polymer ?
#
loop_
_entity_poly.entity_id
_entity_poly.type
_entity_poly.pdbx_seq_one_letter_code
_entity_poly.pdbx_strand_id
1 'polypeptide(L)'
;TRKKVSEFMGAENAEDVIFTSSATEAANRVLRGYGFEENMTVYVSPYEHNAVMRTLEALRKEKKFKIKVLETDEKGYLNLDDIEYQFMCDEPDFVCINLASNVTGYVLPAERVADMAKEYGAIVLADAAQAAGNIEINLKETNIDILIFAGHKSMYGLFGVGGFITNSRIFDRDKNITPVIFGGNGEDSLNLELSERGISRYEVGSPNIAAIGTLKTAIDTIEKDLSGTQERENRLLKYLIEKLEDIDGIHIFQKPETEEEFQNHIAVLSIGFEKYMSDDAGTILDGEYDIAVRTGYHC
;
A
#
# COMPACT_ATOMS: atom_id res chain seq x y z
N THR A 1 -5.44 -20.11 5.89
CA THR A 1 -4.67 -18.87 5.74
C THR A 1 -5.56 -17.69 5.42
N ARG A 2 -6.46 -17.77 4.41
CA ARG A 2 -7.33 -16.66 3.96
C ARG A 2 -8.12 -16.02 5.11
N LYS A 3 -8.79 -16.84 5.93
CA LYS A 3 -9.49 -16.37 7.12
C LYS A 3 -8.56 -15.60 8.08
N LYS A 4 -7.31 -16.09 8.29
CA LYS A 4 -6.34 -15.41 9.14
C LYS A 4 -5.89 -14.05 8.59
N VAL A 5 -5.68 -13.95 7.28
CA VAL A 5 -5.38 -12.66 6.63
C VAL A 5 -6.57 -11.69 6.73
N SER A 6 -7.80 -12.19 6.50
CA SER A 6 -9.03 -11.41 6.66
C SER A 6 -9.17 -10.84 8.07
N GLU A 7 -9.01 -11.67 9.10
CA GLU A 7 -9.05 -11.25 10.51
C GLU A 7 -7.97 -10.22 10.84
N PHE A 8 -6.74 -10.45 10.38
CA PHE A 8 -5.59 -9.59 10.63
C PHE A 8 -5.72 -8.20 10.00
N MET A 9 -6.36 -8.11 8.83
CA MET A 9 -6.61 -6.84 8.12
C MET A 9 -7.97 -6.22 8.45
N GLY A 10 -8.73 -6.83 9.37
CA GLY A 10 -10.04 -6.36 9.76
C GLY A 10 -11.08 -6.38 8.63
N ALA A 11 -10.98 -7.32 7.69
CA ALA A 11 -11.99 -7.50 6.66
C ALA A 11 -13.23 -8.20 7.22
N GLU A 12 -14.38 -8.00 6.58
CA GLU A 12 -15.67 -8.59 7.01
C GLU A 12 -15.66 -10.11 6.81
N ASN A 13 -15.23 -10.58 5.64
CA ASN A 13 -15.27 -11.99 5.26
C ASN A 13 -13.95 -12.50 4.75
N ALA A 14 -13.71 -13.81 4.87
CA ALA A 14 -12.52 -14.43 4.27
C ALA A 14 -12.52 -14.33 2.73
N GLU A 15 -13.70 -14.33 2.10
CA GLU A 15 -13.86 -14.23 0.65
C GLU A 15 -13.55 -12.84 0.09
N ASP A 16 -13.43 -11.83 0.95
CA ASP A 16 -12.99 -10.49 0.55
C ASP A 16 -11.49 -10.47 0.15
N VAL A 17 -10.72 -11.45 0.63
CA VAL A 17 -9.28 -11.57 0.34
C VAL A 17 -9.06 -12.32 -0.96
N ILE A 18 -8.36 -11.72 -1.90
CA ILE A 18 -7.90 -12.34 -3.16
C ILE A 18 -6.38 -12.40 -3.14
N PHE A 19 -5.81 -13.60 -3.26
CA PHE A 19 -4.37 -13.79 -3.34
C PHE A 19 -3.85 -13.54 -4.75
N THR A 20 -2.66 -12.96 -4.82
CA THR A 20 -1.87 -12.75 -6.04
C THR A 20 -0.42 -13.09 -5.75
N SER A 21 0.45 -13.08 -6.76
CA SER A 21 1.88 -13.34 -6.57
C SER A 21 2.63 -12.17 -5.91
N SER A 22 2.04 -10.97 -5.90
CA SER A 22 2.64 -9.75 -5.34
C SER A 22 1.63 -8.62 -5.21
N ALA A 23 1.94 -7.59 -4.41
CA ALA A 23 1.17 -6.34 -4.39
C ALA A 23 1.12 -5.65 -5.76
N THR A 24 2.19 -5.77 -6.57
CA THR A 24 2.22 -5.24 -7.95
C THR A 24 1.17 -5.90 -8.83
N GLU A 25 1.03 -7.22 -8.76
CA GLU A 25 -0.02 -7.93 -9.48
C GLU A 25 -1.41 -7.53 -8.96
N ALA A 26 -1.58 -7.42 -7.64
CA ALA A 26 -2.83 -6.98 -7.04
C ALA A 26 -3.25 -5.59 -7.56
N ALA A 27 -2.33 -4.61 -7.54
CA ALA A 27 -2.57 -3.27 -8.09
C ALA A 27 -3.00 -3.31 -9.56
N ASN A 28 -2.29 -4.10 -10.39
CA ASN A 28 -2.64 -4.25 -11.79
C ASN A 28 -4.02 -4.90 -11.99
N ARG A 29 -4.36 -5.92 -11.21
CA ARG A 29 -5.66 -6.60 -11.32
C ARG A 29 -6.80 -5.66 -10.95
N VAL A 30 -6.65 -4.90 -9.87
CA VAL A 30 -7.67 -3.93 -9.43
C VAL A 30 -7.80 -2.79 -10.42
N LEU A 31 -6.71 -2.07 -10.72
CA LEU A 31 -6.75 -0.88 -11.55
C LEU A 31 -7.14 -1.16 -13.00
N ARG A 32 -6.66 -2.27 -13.59
CA ARG A 32 -7.06 -2.66 -14.95
C ARG A 32 -8.46 -3.26 -15.02
N GLY A 33 -8.90 -3.88 -13.95
CA GLY A 33 -10.25 -4.45 -13.85
C GLY A 33 -11.32 -3.41 -13.54
N TYR A 34 -10.95 -2.27 -12.95
CA TYR A 34 -11.85 -1.15 -12.73
C TYR A 34 -12.15 -0.42 -14.06
N GLY A 35 -13.40 -0.08 -14.25
CA GLY A 35 -13.88 0.51 -15.52
C GLY A 35 -13.62 2.00 -15.61
N PHE A 36 -12.35 2.46 -15.62
CA PHE A 36 -12.04 3.88 -15.83
C PHE A 36 -12.61 4.40 -17.15
N GLU A 37 -13.22 5.56 -17.10
CA GLU A 37 -13.85 6.26 -18.24
C GLU A 37 -13.17 7.59 -18.53
N GLU A 38 -13.41 8.13 -19.73
CA GLU A 38 -12.97 9.47 -20.12
C GLU A 38 -13.59 10.51 -19.18
N ASN A 39 -12.79 11.47 -18.75
CA ASN A 39 -13.13 12.57 -17.84
C ASN A 39 -13.22 12.23 -16.35
N MET A 40 -13.08 10.99 -15.93
CA MET A 40 -12.92 10.70 -14.51
C MET A 40 -11.70 11.42 -13.93
N THR A 41 -11.83 11.83 -12.67
CA THR A 41 -10.73 12.43 -11.90
C THR A 41 -10.19 11.41 -10.90
N VAL A 42 -8.95 11.02 -11.08
CA VAL A 42 -8.23 10.09 -10.21
C VAL A 42 -7.23 10.88 -9.38
N TYR A 43 -7.40 10.86 -8.06
CA TYR A 43 -6.42 11.43 -7.15
C TYR A 43 -5.44 10.37 -6.68
N VAL A 44 -4.17 10.77 -6.52
CA VAL A 44 -3.10 9.90 -6.03
C VAL A 44 -2.32 10.60 -4.94
N SER A 45 -1.88 9.87 -3.91
CA SER A 45 -0.94 10.46 -2.97
C SER A 45 0.42 10.70 -3.64
N PRO A 46 1.22 11.68 -3.20
CA PRO A 46 2.58 11.90 -3.74
C PRO A 46 3.54 10.75 -3.39
N TYR A 47 3.10 9.80 -2.57
CA TYR A 47 3.88 8.68 -2.05
C TYR A 47 3.55 7.34 -2.72
N GLU A 48 2.79 7.36 -3.82
CA GLU A 48 2.39 6.14 -4.50
C GLU A 48 3.57 5.36 -5.08
N HIS A 49 3.54 4.05 -4.85
CA HIS A 49 4.50 3.15 -5.44
C HIS A 49 4.32 3.04 -6.97
N ASN A 50 5.41 2.78 -7.70
CA ASN A 50 5.40 2.61 -9.16
C ASN A 50 4.41 1.52 -9.66
N ALA A 51 4.05 0.55 -8.83
CA ALA A 51 3.02 -0.45 -9.16
C ALA A 51 1.65 0.20 -9.41
N VAL A 52 1.31 1.27 -8.68
CA VAL A 52 0.10 2.07 -8.85
C VAL A 52 0.32 3.08 -9.99
N MET A 53 1.35 3.94 -9.88
CA MET A 53 1.55 5.06 -10.80
C MET A 53 1.78 4.64 -12.25
N ARG A 54 2.61 3.62 -12.50
CA ARG A 54 2.85 3.13 -13.88
C ARG A 54 1.62 2.48 -14.47
N THR A 55 0.81 1.81 -13.64
CA THR A 55 -0.45 1.20 -14.10
C THR A 55 -1.46 2.29 -14.45
N LEU A 56 -1.64 3.29 -13.60
CA LEU A 56 -2.53 4.43 -13.86
C LEU A 56 -2.09 5.22 -15.10
N GLU A 57 -0.79 5.49 -15.25
CA GLU A 57 -0.27 6.22 -16.41
C GLU A 57 -0.50 5.45 -17.73
N ALA A 58 -0.34 4.12 -17.71
CA ALA A 58 -0.66 3.29 -18.87
C ALA A 58 -2.17 3.35 -19.21
N LEU A 59 -3.03 3.24 -18.21
CA LEU A 59 -4.49 3.33 -18.38
C LEU A 59 -4.95 4.73 -18.81
N ARG A 60 -4.35 5.79 -18.26
CA ARG A 60 -4.66 7.19 -18.64
C ARG A 60 -4.44 7.45 -20.13
N LYS A 61 -3.40 6.86 -20.73
CA LYS A 61 -3.15 6.98 -22.18
C LYS A 61 -4.25 6.34 -23.02
N GLU A 62 -4.88 5.29 -22.52
CA GLU A 62 -5.96 4.58 -23.22
C GLU A 62 -7.34 5.20 -22.95
N LYS A 63 -7.60 5.52 -21.70
CA LYS A 63 -8.93 5.91 -21.18
C LYS A 63 -9.13 7.42 -21.04
N LYS A 64 -8.04 8.21 -21.06
CA LYS A 64 -8.02 9.67 -21.05
C LYS A 64 -8.65 10.33 -19.80
N PHE A 65 -8.63 9.65 -18.66
CA PHE A 65 -8.99 10.27 -17.38
C PHE A 65 -7.88 11.21 -16.87
N LYS A 66 -8.21 12.06 -15.91
CA LYS A 66 -7.25 12.96 -15.27
C LYS A 66 -6.59 12.28 -14.08
N ILE A 67 -5.29 12.57 -13.86
CA ILE A 67 -4.60 12.23 -12.61
C ILE A 67 -4.22 13.52 -11.92
N LYS A 68 -4.56 13.63 -10.64
CA LYS A 68 -4.20 14.74 -9.76
C LYS A 68 -3.48 14.22 -8.53
N VAL A 69 -2.51 14.97 -8.05
CA VAL A 69 -1.78 14.63 -6.82
C VAL A 69 -2.44 15.35 -5.66
N LEU A 70 -2.60 14.65 -4.53
CA LEU A 70 -3.09 15.22 -3.28
C LEU A 70 -2.08 16.24 -2.74
N GLU A 71 -2.58 17.38 -2.27
CA GLU A 71 -1.76 18.47 -1.76
C GLU A 71 -1.07 18.12 -0.44
N THR A 72 0.14 18.66 -0.30
CA THR A 72 0.95 18.54 0.92
C THR A 72 1.36 19.91 1.42
N ASP A 73 1.70 19.98 2.70
CA ASP A 73 2.37 21.14 3.28
C ASP A 73 3.85 21.23 2.82
N GLU A 74 4.54 22.25 3.29
CA GLU A 74 5.96 22.51 2.97
C GLU A 74 6.92 21.40 3.46
N LYS A 75 6.49 20.63 4.47
CA LYS A 75 7.24 19.47 5.01
C LYS A 75 6.93 18.17 4.28
N GLY A 76 5.94 18.15 3.38
CA GLY A 76 5.50 16.98 2.64
C GLY A 76 4.39 16.18 3.35
N TYR A 77 3.82 16.61 4.47
CA TYR A 77 2.65 15.97 5.06
C TYR A 77 1.38 16.33 4.30
N LEU A 78 0.44 15.37 4.15
CA LEU A 78 -0.83 15.65 3.48
C LEU A 78 -1.59 16.78 4.20
N ASN A 79 -1.97 17.80 3.46
CA ASN A 79 -2.77 18.91 3.96
C ASN A 79 -4.26 18.63 3.71
N LEU A 80 -4.97 18.22 4.75
CA LEU A 80 -6.37 17.80 4.63
C LEU A 80 -7.30 18.95 4.19
N ASP A 81 -7.04 20.18 4.63
CA ASP A 81 -7.87 21.34 4.25
C ASP A 81 -7.70 21.66 2.74
N ASP A 82 -6.48 21.59 2.23
CA ASP A 82 -6.20 21.79 0.80
C ASP A 82 -6.75 20.62 -0.04
N ILE A 83 -6.72 19.39 0.47
CA ILE A 83 -7.31 18.22 -0.18
C ILE A 83 -8.84 18.34 -0.25
N GLU A 84 -9.49 18.79 0.82
CA GLU A 84 -10.94 19.08 0.80
C GLU A 84 -11.28 20.13 -0.26
N TYR A 85 -10.50 21.20 -0.32
CA TYR A 85 -10.65 22.22 -1.35
C TYR A 85 -10.41 21.67 -2.77
N GLN A 86 -9.41 20.79 -2.97
CA GLN A 86 -9.19 20.11 -4.25
C GLN A 86 -10.42 19.29 -4.67
N PHE A 87 -11.02 18.54 -3.74
CA PHE A 87 -12.21 17.72 -4.01
C PHE A 87 -13.43 18.56 -4.32
N MET A 88 -13.62 19.70 -3.66
CA MET A 88 -14.67 20.66 -3.99
C MET A 88 -14.51 21.25 -5.39
N CYS A 89 -13.28 21.50 -5.85
CA CYS A 89 -13.01 22.10 -7.15
C CYS A 89 -13.09 21.10 -8.32
N ASP A 90 -12.68 19.85 -8.10
CA ASP A 90 -12.73 18.79 -9.10
C ASP A 90 -13.01 17.47 -8.38
N GLU A 91 -14.26 17.08 -8.35
CA GLU A 91 -14.77 15.93 -7.59
C GLU A 91 -13.99 14.65 -7.91
N PRO A 92 -13.55 13.89 -6.90
CA PRO A 92 -12.86 12.62 -7.13
C PRO A 92 -13.84 11.53 -7.59
N ASP A 93 -13.45 10.74 -8.59
CA ASP A 93 -14.11 9.47 -8.93
C ASP A 93 -13.36 8.29 -8.33
N PHE A 94 -12.03 8.42 -8.22
CA PHE A 94 -11.16 7.37 -7.68
C PHE A 94 -9.99 8.00 -6.92
N VAL A 95 -9.63 7.43 -5.78
CA VAL A 95 -8.47 7.87 -4.98
C VAL A 95 -7.55 6.68 -4.75
N CYS A 96 -6.25 6.84 -5.07
CA CYS A 96 -5.20 5.93 -4.65
C CYS A 96 -4.42 6.58 -3.51
N ILE A 97 -4.26 5.88 -2.40
CA ILE A 97 -3.52 6.37 -1.26
C ILE A 97 -2.65 5.28 -0.64
N ASN A 98 -1.36 5.57 -0.47
CA ASN A 98 -0.46 4.69 0.27
C ASN A 98 -0.73 4.84 1.78
N LEU A 99 -0.82 3.76 2.52
CA LEU A 99 -0.98 3.84 3.99
C LEU A 99 0.32 4.23 4.69
N ALA A 100 1.47 3.82 4.15
CA ALA A 100 2.78 4.19 4.68
C ALA A 100 3.82 4.28 3.56
N SER A 101 4.58 5.35 3.54
CA SER A 101 5.62 5.59 2.54
C SER A 101 6.78 4.61 2.69
N ASN A 102 7.15 3.94 1.60
CA ASN A 102 8.34 3.09 1.54
C ASN A 102 9.65 3.90 1.46
N VAL A 103 9.56 5.21 1.33
CA VAL A 103 10.71 6.12 1.21
C VAL A 103 10.95 6.85 2.52
N THR A 104 9.95 7.52 3.04
CA THR A 104 10.09 8.40 4.21
C THR A 104 9.63 7.76 5.52
N GLY A 105 8.85 6.69 5.46
CA GLY A 105 8.26 6.08 6.65
C GLY A 105 6.97 6.75 7.13
N TYR A 106 6.57 7.87 6.54
CA TYR A 106 5.34 8.59 6.90
C TYR A 106 4.11 7.70 6.74
N VAL A 107 3.29 7.61 7.79
CA VAL A 107 1.97 6.97 7.78
C VAL A 107 0.93 8.03 7.43
N LEU A 108 0.30 7.87 6.28
CA LEU A 108 -0.64 8.83 5.73
C LEU A 108 -1.99 8.76 6.44
N PRO A 109 -2.72 9.87 6.59
CA PRO A 109 -4.07 9.90 7.16
C PRO A 109 -5.13 9.37 6.17
N ALA A 110 -4.92 8.13 5.69
CA ALA A 110 -5.70 7.55 4.59
C ALA A 110 -7.19 7.41 4.91
N GLU A 111 -7.53 7.12 6.16
CA GLU A 111 -8.93 7.03 6.60
C GLU A 111 -9.65 8.38 6.48
N ARG A 112 -8.99 9.47 6.85
CA ARG A 112 -9.55 10.82 6.73
C ARG A 112 -9.75 11.22 5.26
N VAL A 113 -8.78 10.88 4.40
CA VAL A 113 -8.91 11.13 2.95
C VAL A 113 -10.02 10.27 2.37
N ALA A 114 -10.16 9.02 2.82
CA ALA A 114 -11.25 8.14 2.39
C ALA A 114 -12.62 8.68 2.81
N ASP A 115 -12.77 9.19 4.04
CA ASP A 115 -14.00 9.80 4.51
C ASP A 115 -14.42 10.97 3.62
N MET A 116 -13.49 11.88 3.33
CA MET A 116 -13.73 13.03 2.45
C MET A 116 -14.08 12.60 1.01
N ALA A 117 -13.36 11.62 0.47
CA ALA A 117 -13.61 11.10 -0.89
C ALA A 117 -14.99 10.44 -1.01
N LYS A 118 -15.48 9.80 0.05
CA LYS A 118 -16.82 9.18 0.07
C LYS A 118 -17.96 10.18 0.03
N GLU A 119 -17.78 11.41 0.44
CA GLU A 119 -18.79 12.46 0.28
C GLU A 119 -19.13 12.72 -1.19
N TYR A 120 -18.19 12.43 -2.10
CA TYR A 120 -18.34 12.51 -3.55
C TYR A 120 -18.65 11.17 -4.23
N GLY A 121 -18.75 10.08 -3.46
CA GLY A 121 -19.00 8.73 -3.98
C GLY A 121 -17.77 8.07 -4.62
N ALA A 122 -16.57 8.60 -4.42
CA ALA A 122 -15.34 8.08 -4.98
C ALA A 122 -15.02 6.67 -4.44
N ILE A 123 -14.32 5.87 -5.26
CA ILE A 123 -13.73 4.61 -4.85
C ILE A 123 -12.32 4.87 -4.30
N VAL A 124 -12.01 4.28 -3.16
CA VAL A 124 -10.71 4.45 -2.49
C VAL A 124 -9.92 3.14 -2.48
N LEU A 125 -8.76 3.17 -3.12
CA LEU A 125 -7.77 2.11 -3.13
C LEU A 125 -6.61 2.50 -2.22
N ALA A 126 -6.37 1.69 -1.17
CA ALA A 126 -5.23 1.89 -0.27
C ALA A 126 -4.12 0.86 -0.52
N ASP A 127 -2.87 1.32 -0.64
CA ASP A 127 -1.69 0.44 -0.69
C ASP A 127 -1.11 0.25 0.72
N ALA A 128 -1.34 -0.92 1.29
CA ALA A 128 -0.84 -1.33 2.60
C ALA A 128 0.46 -2.15 2.50
N ALA A 129 1.16 -2.15 1.36
CA ALA A 129 2.34 -2.99 1.19
C ALA A 129 3.45 -2.73 2.20
N GLN A 130 3.55 -1.52 2.76
CA GLN A 130 4.46 -1.18 3.86
C GLN A 130 3.75 -1.17 5.22
N ALA A 131 2.46 -0.87 5.26
CA ALA A 131 1.70 -0.75 6.49
C ALA A 131 1.33 -2.11 7.09
N ALA A 132 0.96 -3.07 6.26
CA ALA A 132 0.55 -4.41 6.71
C ALA A 132 1.66 -5.12 7.49
N GLY A 133 1.42 -5.35 8.78
CA GLY A 133 2.40 -5.91 9.71
C GLY A 133 3.21 -4.88 10.50
N ASN A 134 3.14 -3.59 10.14
CA ASN A 134 3.76 -2.49 10.87
C ASN A 134 2.76 -1.68 11.69
N ILE A 135 1.54 -1.52 11.18
CA ILE A 135 0.46 -0.83 11.87
C ILE A 135 -0.79 -1.71 11.92
N GLU A 136 -1.67 -1.42 12.86
CA GLU A 136 -2.99 -2.05 12.94
C GLU A 136 -3.88 -1.54 11.79
N ILE A 137 -4.60 -2.45 11.13
CA ILE A 137 -5.54 -2.14 10.05
C ILE A 137 -6.88 -2.80 10.36
N ASN A 138 -7.95 -2.02 10.31
CA ASN A 138 -9.32 -2.53 10.50
C ASN A 138 -10.22 -2.07 9.34
N LEU A 139 -10.03 -2.71 8.18
CA LEU A 139 -10.65 -2.30 6.91
C LEU A 139 -12.16 -2.10 7.00
N LYS A 140 -12.87 -2.97 7.69
CA LYS A 140 -14.34 -2.91 7.83
C LYS A 140 -14.85 -1.67 8.58
N GLU A 141 -14.00 -1.02 9.38
CA GLU A 141 -14.36 0.19 10.12
C GLU A 141 -13.96 1.48 9.38
N THR A 142 -13.35 1.34 8.20
CA THR A 142 -12.94 2.46 7.35
C THR A 142 -13.86 2.64 6.14
N ASN A 143 -13.73 3.76 5.47
CA ASN A 143 -14.34 4.05 4.16
C ASN A 143 -13.42 3.71 2.98
N ILE A 144 -12.37 2.90 3.20
CA ILE A 144 -11.51 2.36 2.14
C ILE A 144 -12.23 1.17 1.49
N ASP A 145 -12.34 1.19 0.16
CA ASP A 145 -13.03 0.13 -0.61
C ASP A 145 -12.12 -1.08 -0.86
N ILE A 146 -10.85 -0.82 -1.16
CA ILE A 146 -9.90 -1.83 -1.59
C ILE A 146 -8.55 -1.60 -0.90
N LEU A 147 -7.99 -2.67 -0.34
CA LEU A 147 -6.69 -2.67 0.30
C LEU A 147 -5.75 -3.62 -0.46
N ILE A 148 -4.56 -3.16 -0.84
CA ILE A 148 -3.51 -4.00 -1.42
C ILE A 148 -2.49 -4.37 -0.35
N PHE A 149 -1.96 -5.60 -0.36
CA PHE A 149 -0.92 -6.02 0.56
C PHE A 149 0.20 -6.83 -0.09
N ALA A 150 1.38 -6.79 0.51
CA ALA A 150 2.56 -7.58 0.13
C ALA A 150 2.91 -8.55 1.27
N GLY A 151 2.79 -9.85 1.02
CA GLY A 151 2.99 -10.85 2.07
C GLY A 151 4.46 -11.01 2.52
N HIS A 152 5.42 -10.65 1.67
CA HIS A 152 6.87 -10.84 1.92
C HIS A 152 7.59 -9.64 2.55
N LYS A 153 6.86 -8.55 2.83
CA LYS A 153 7.39 -7.38 3.54
C LYS A 153 7.16 -7.57 5.06
N SER A 154 6.61 -6.57 5.71
CA SER A 154 6.38 -6.60 7.17
C SER A 154 5.35 -7.62 7.65
N MET A 155 4.69 -8.31 6.73
CA MET A 155 3.92 -9.53 7.05
C MET A 155 4.79 -10.79 7.21
N TYR A 156 6.10 -10.73 6.96
CA TYR A 156 7.10 -11.80 7.13
C TYR A 156 6.79 -13.12 6.41
N GLY A 157 5.95 -13.14 5.40
CA GLY A 157 5.71 -14.28 4.52
C GLY A 157 6.83 -14.48 3.51
N LEU A 158 6.82 -15.62 2.81
CA LEU A 158 7.75 -15.88 1.72
C LEU A 158 7.44 -15.02 0.50
N PHE A 159 8.44 -14.84 -0.38
CA PHE A 159 8.24 -14.21 -1.68
C PHE A 159 7.23 -14.99 -2.53
N GLY A 160 6.52 -14.28 -3.40
CA GLY A 160 5.54 -14.86 -4.31
C GLY A 160 4.14 -14.94 -3.72
N VAL A 161 3.81 -14.08 -2.74
CA VAL A 161 2.46 -13.87 -2.23
C VAL A 161 2.22 -12.39 -1.93
N GLY A 162 1.08 -11.93 -2.33
CA GLY A 162 0.43 -10.67 -2.03
C GLY A 162 -1.06 -10.81 -2.28
N GLY A 163 -1.77 -9.71 -2.39
CA GLY A 163 -3.18 -9.75 -2.68
C GLY A 163 -3.86 -8.41 -2.55
N PHE A 164 -5.16 -8.44 -2.76
CA PHE A 164 -6.03 -7.34 -2.41
C PHE A 164 -7.22 -7.83 -1.60
N ILE A 165 -7.79 -6.95 -0.82
CA ILE A 165 -8.93 -7.19 0.06
C ILE A 165 -9.98 -6.13 -0.26
N THR A 166 -11.23 -6.53 -0.42
CA THR A 166 -12.32 -5.59 -0.64
C THR A 166 -13.15 -5.43 0.63
N ASN A 167 -13.57 -4.19 0.91
CA ASN A 167 -14.50 -3.92 2.00
C ASN A 167 -15.92 -4.22 1.54
N SER A 168 -16.35 -5.47 1.69
CA SER A 168 -17.65 -5.94 1.20
C SER A 168 -18.87 -5.26 1.84
N ARG A 169 -18.67 -4.46 2.88
CA ARG A 169 -19.74 -3.63 3.48
C ARG A 169 -20.13 -2.46 2.58
N ILE A 170 -19.18 -1.90 1.82
CA ILE A 170 -19.36 -0.68 1.02
C ILE A 170 -19.04 -0.87 -0.46
N PHE A 171 -18.39 -2.00 -0.84
CA PHE A 171 -17.91 -2.23 -2.20
C PHE A 171 -18.23 -3.63 -2.70
N ASP A 172 -19.03 -3.74 -3.77
CA ASP A 172 -19.28 -5.02 -4.46
C ASP A 172 -18.17 -5.25 -5.51
N ARG A 173 -17.15 -6.04 -5.15
CA ARG A 173 -16.03 -6.39 -6.02
C ARG A 173 -16.46 -6.95 -7.35
N ASP A 174 -17.42 -7.87 -7.33
CA ASP A 174 -17.79 -8.65 -8.51
C ASP A 174 -18.54 -7.81 -9.57
N LYS A 175 -19.11 -6.66 -9.14
CA LYS A 175 -19.69 -5.67 -10.05
C LYS A 175 -18.68 -4.66 -10.57
N ASN A 176 -17.73 -4.26 -9.73
CA ASN A 176 -16.85 -3.11 -10.01
C ASN A 176 -15.49 -3.50 -10.57
N ILE A 177 -15.05 -4.75 -10.37
CA ILE A 177 -13.76 -5.24 -10.87
C ILE A 177 -13.98 -6.39 -11.86
N THR A 178 -13.64 -6.14 -13.12
CA THR A 178 -13.62 -7.19 -14.16
C THR A 178 -12.30 -7.98 -14.06
N PRO A 179 -12.32 -9.32 -14.11
CA PRO A 179 -11.10 -10.10 -14.19
C PRO A 179 -10.24 -9.71 -15.38
N VAL A 180 -8.92 -9.58 -15.15
CA VAL A 180 -7.94 -9.24 -16.21
C VAL A 180 -7.02 -10.40 -16.56
N ILE A 181 -7.09 -11.48 -15.80
CA ILE A 181 -6.37 -12.72 -16.06
C ILE A 181 -7.39 -13.85 -16.15
N PHE A 182 -7.30 -14.63 -17.20
CA PHE A 182 -8.20 -15.74 -17.51
C PHE A 182 -7.41 -17.04 -17.49
N GLY A 183 -8.04 -18.12 -17.00
CA GLY A 183 -7.42 -19.44 -16.93
C GLY A 183 -8.28 -20.42 -16.16
N GLY A 184 -7.82 -21.64 -16.03
CA GLY A 184 -8.51 -22.68 -15.25
C GLY A 184 -8.45 -22.37 -13.76
N ASN A 185 -9.57 -22.59 -13.08
CA ASN A 185 -9.72 -22.44 -11.63
C ASN A 185 -10.05 -23.76 -10.92
N GLY A 186 -10.12 -24.87 -11.67
CA GLY A 186 -10.50 -26.18 -11.17
C GLY A 186 -12.00 -26.42 -11.05
N GLU A 187 -12.82 -25.44 -11.42
CA GLU A 187 -14.28 -25.52 -11.48
C GLU A 187 -14.72 -25.63 -12.94
N ASP A 188 -15.86 -26.26 -13.18
CA ASP A 188 -16.57 -26.37 -14.48
C ASP A 188 -15.69 -26.24 -15.75
N SER A 189 -14.82 -27.21 -15.98
CA SER A 189 -13.87 -27.21 -17.11
C SER A 189 -14.52 -27.25 -18.51
N LEU A 190 -15.83 -27.49 -18.58
CA LEU A 190 -16.59 -27.47 -19.83
C LEU A 190 -17.16 -26.10 -20.19
N ASN A 191 -17.18 -25.18 -19.23
CA ASN A 191 -17.61 -23.81 -19.45
C ASN A 191 -16.39 -22.91 -19.72
N LEU A 192 -16.43 -22.14 -20.79
CA LEU A 192 -15.36 -21.18 -21.13
C LEU A 192 -15.50 -19.83 -20.43
N GLU A 193 -16.65 -19.58 -19.79
CA GLU A 193 -16.88 -18.36 -19.02
C GLU A 193 -16.40 -18.55 -17.58
N LEU A 194 -15.79 -17.50 -17.02
CA LEU A 194 -15.44 -17.47 -15.60
C LEU A 194 -16.72 -17.37 -14.75
N SER A 195 -16.67 -17.87 -13.54
CA SER A 195 -17.74 -17.67 -12.55
C SER A 195 -18.16 -16.20 -12.47
N GLU A 196 -19.45 -15.94 -12.37
CA GLU A 196 -19.96 -14.58 -12.25
C GLU A 196 -19.49 -13.89 -10.96
N ARG A 197 -19.30 -14.66 -9.90
CA ARG A 197 -18.96 -14.18 -8.56
C ARG A 197 -17.96 -15.09 -7.84
N GLY A 198 -17.36 -14.54 -6.81
CA GLY A 198 -16.55 -15.27 -5.84
C GLY A 198 -15.06 -15.30 -6.18
N ILE A 199 -14.33 -16.03 -5.35
CA ILE A 199 -12.85 -16.07 -5.40
C ILE A 199 -12.34 -16.68 -6.71
N SER A 200 -12.98 -17.74 -7.20
CA SER A 200 -12.60 -18.46 -8.41
C SER A 200 -12.61 -17.59 -9.67
N ARG A 201 -13.35 -16.48 -9.64
CA ARG A 201 -13.35 -15.46 -10.70
C ARG A 201 -12.00 -14.73 -10.80
N TYR A 202 -11.28 -14.58 -9.69
CA TYR A 202 -10.05 -13.79 -9.61
C TYR A 202 -8.80 -14.65 -9.42
N GLU A 203 -8.91 -15.80 -8.76
CA GLU A 203 -7.78 -16.70 -8.51
C GLU A 203 -7.77 -17.84 -9.53
N VAL A 204 -7.19 -17.57 -10.68
CA VAL A 204 -7.03 -18.56 -11.75
C VAL A 204 -5.59 -19.09 -11.80
N GLY A 205 -5.43 -20.33 -12.24
CA GLY A 205 -4.15 -21.04 -12.29
C GLY A 205 -3.77 -21.68 -10.95
N SER A 206 -2.53 -22.14 -10.84
CA SER A 206 -2.02 -22.78 -9.63
C SER A 206 -1.33 -21.75 -8.75
N PRO A 207 -1.88 -21.40 -7.57
CA PRO A 207 -1.29 -20.41 -6.68
C PRO A 207 -0.04 -20.96 -5.97
N ASN A 208 0.82 -20.07 -5.46
CA ASN A 208 1.94 -20.42 -4.61
C ASN A 208 1.46 -20.80 -3.20
N ILE A 209 0.94 -22.04 -3.06
CA ILE A 209 0.38 -22.55 -1.80
C ILE A 209 1.39 -22.50 -0.65
N ALA A 210 2.67 -22.74 -0.95
CA ALA A 210 3.72 -22.70 0.05
C ALA A 210 3.86 -21.29 0.65
N ALA A 211 3.98 -20.26 -0.20
CA ALA A 211 4.07 -18.87 0.26
C ALA A 211 2.80 -18.42 0.96
N ILE A 212 1.61 -18.74 0.41
CA ILE A 212 0.33 -18.44 1.07
C ILE A 212 0.25 -19.10 2.45
N GLY A 213 0.71 -20.34 2.58
CA GLY A 213 0.71 -21.09 3.84
C GLY A 213 1.52 -20.41 4.94
N THR A 214 2.66 -19.79 4.59
CA THR A 214 3.54 -19.11 5.55
C THR A 214 2.92 -17.87 6.20
N LEU A 215 2.01 -17.19 5.53
CA LEU A 215 1.33 -16.01 6.07
C LEU A 215 0.60 -16.30 7.38
N LYS A 216 0.03 -17.49 7.54
CA LYS A 216 -0.66 -17.83 8.78
C LYS A 216 0.29 -17.80 9.98
N THR A 217 1.44 -18.47 9.88
CA THR A 217 2.43 -18.51 10.95
C THR A 217 3.08 -17.16 11.19
N ALA A 218 3.33 -16.41 10.12
CA ALA A 218 3.88 -15.07 10.19
C ALA A 218 2.93 -14.11 10.95
N ILE A 219 1.66 -14.08 10.59
CA ILE A 219 0.64 -13.28 11.28
C ILE A 219 0.49 -13.71 12.74
N ASP A 220 0.41 -15.03 13.02
CA ASP A 220 0.38 -15.54 14.41
C ASP A 220 1.60 -15.07 15.24
N THR A 221 2.71 -14.76 14.58
CA THR A 221 3.92 -14.23 15.24
C THR A 221 3.83 -12.72 15.46
N ILE A 222 3.37 -11.98 14.46
CA ILE A 222 3.17 -10.53 14.55
C ILE A 222 2.18 -10.18 15.66
N GLU A 223 1.03 -10.85 15.70
CA GLU A 223 -0.03 -10.58 16.68
C GLU A 223 0.40 -10.81 18.14
N LYS A 224 1.46 -11.57 18.38
CA LYS A 224 1.97 -11.79 19.75
C LYS A 224 2.54 -10.54 20.37
N ASP A 225 3.12 -9.66 19.58
CA ASP A 225 3.84 -8.47 20.08
C ASP A 225 3.97 -7.37 19.00
N LEU A 226 2.89 -7.01 18.35
CA LEU A 226 2.91 -5.92 17.36
C LEU A 226 3.25 -4.58 18.03
N SER A 227 2.58 -4.26 19.14
CA SER A 227 2.80 -3.00 19.86
C SER A 227 4.22 -2.90 20.43
N GLY A 228 4.76 -3.95 21.05
CA GLY A 228 6.12 -3.96 21.54
C GLY A 228 7.18 -3.87 20.43
N THR A 229 6.87 -4.42 19.26
CA THR A 229 7.73 -4.25 18.07
C THR A 229 7.72 -2.79 17.60
N GLN A 230 6.55 -2.16 17.49
CA GLN A 230 6.43 -0.74 17.13
C GLN A 230 7.14 0.19 18.12
N GLU A 231 6.97 -0.03 19.42
CA GLU A 231 7.66 0.76 20.47
C GLU A 231 9.19 0.63 20.35
N ARG A 232 9.69 -0.59 20.09
CA ARG A 232 11.12 -0.83 19.92
C ARG A 232 11.65 -0.14 18.65
N GLU A 233 10.94 -0.24 17.53
CA GLU A 233 11.30 0.38 16.25
C GLU A 233 11.30 1.90 16.38
N ASN A 234 10.28 2.50 17.00
CA ASN A 234 10.23 3.94 17.26
C ASN A 234 11.39 4.41 18.15
N ARG A 235 11.75 3.65 19.18
CA ARG A 235 12.90 3.97 20.01
C ARG A 235 14.21 3.92 19.23
N LEU A 236 14.39 2.93 18.34
CA LEU A 236 15.56 2.82 17.49
C LEU A 236 15.62 3.93 16.46
N LEU A 237 14.48 4.31 15.88
CA LEU A 237 14.36 5.42 14.94
C LEU A 237 14.75 6.74 15.60
N LYS A 238 14.21 7.04 16.77
CA LYS A 238 14.57 8.23 17.57
C LYS A 238 16.08 8.27 17.86
N TYR A 239 16.63 7.15 18.32
CA TYR A 239 18.06 7.05 18.59
C TYR A 239 18.92 7.27 17.34
N LEU A 240 18.52 6.69 16.20
CA LEU A 240 19.22 6.87 14.92
C LEU A 240 19.18 8.33 14.48
N ILE A 241 18.04 8.99 14.53
CA ILE A 241 17.87 10.40 14.18
C ILE A 241 18.79 11.28 15.05
N GLU A 242 18.76 11.11 16.37
CA GLU A 242 19.64 11.84 17.31
C GLU A 242 21.13 11.70 16.95
N LYS A 243 21.57 10.50 16.53
CA LYS A 243 22.96 10.26 16.15
C LYS A 243 23.32 10.84 14.79
N LEU A 244 22.37 10.85 13.84
CA LEU A 244 22.61 11.42 12.53
C LEU A 244 22.62 12.95 12.54
N GLU A 245 21.86 13.58 13.44
CA GLU A 245 21.87 15.05 13.61
C GLU A 245 23.22 15.61 14.11
N ASP A 246 24.00 14.80 14.81
CA ASP A 246 25.35 15.16 15.27
C ASP A 246 26.40 15.12 14.13
N ILE A 247 26.03 14.69 12.92
CA ILE A 247 26.96 14.51 11.80
C ILE A 247 26.76 15.57 10.73
N ASP A 248 27.75 16.43 10.53
CA ASP A 248 27.73 17.44 9.48
C ASP A 248 27.63 16.82 8.06
N GLY A 249 26.79 17.40 7.23
CA GLY A 249 26.62 17.00 5.83
C GLY A 249 25.67 15.81 5.62
N ILE A 250 24.90 15.42 6.65
CA ILE A 250 23.75 14.52 6.53
C ILE A 250 22.47 15.34 6.49
N HIS A 251 21.57 14.96 5.57
CA HIS A 251 20.23 15.50 5.46
C HIS A 251 19.21 14.36 5.66
N ILE A 252 18.28 14.54 6.58
CA ILE A 252 17.19 13.58 6.83
C ILE A 252 15.92 14.11 6.17
N PHE A 253 15.36 13.31 5.24
CA PHE A 253 14.14 13.67 4.53
C PHE A 253 12.90 13.37 5.40
N GLN A 254 11.96 14.32 5.46
CA GLN A 254 10.69 14.21 6.19
C GLN A 254 10.88 13.63 7.61
N LYS A 255 11.85 14.22 8.33
CA LYS A 255 12.21 13.81 9.69
C LYS A 255 11.05 14.05 10.65
N PRO A 256 10.58 13.04 11.41
CA PRO A 256 9.61 13.26 12.47
C PRO A 256 10.26 14.08 13.61
N GLU A 257 9.56 15.13 14.08
CA GLU A 257 10.06 16.06 15.11
C GLU A 257 9.22 16.02 16.39
N THR A 258 7.92 15.72 16.26
CA THR A 258 6.98 15.66 17.38
C THR A 258 6.61 14.22 17.72
N GLU A 259 6.12 14.00 18.94
CA GLU A 259 5.65 12.66 19.35
C GLU A 259 4.53 12.14 18.45
N GLU A 260 3.64 13.01 17.99
CA GLU A 260 2.58 12.67 17.04
C GLU A 260 3.15 12.23 15.69
N GLU A 261 4.14 12.93 15.16
CA GLU A 261 4.81 12.55 13.91
C GLU A 261 5.54 11.21 14.05
N PHE A 262 6.15 10.91 15.21
CA PHE A 262 6.74 9.60 15.50
C PHE A 262 5.69 8.47 15.58
N GLN A 263 4.51 8.75 16.11
CA GLN A 263 3.41 7.78 16.14
C GLN A 263 2.86 7.49 14.73
N ASN A 264 2.91 8.50 13.86
CA ASN A 264 2.52 8.39 12.45
C ASN A 264 3.73 8.10 11.55
N HIS A 265 4.60 7.17 11.98
CA HIS A 265 5.80 6.81 11.24
C HIS A 265 6.18 5.35 11.45
N ILE A 266 6.49 4.64 10.38
CA ILE A 266 7.12 3.32 10.44
C ILE A 266 8.65 3.50 10.45
N ALA A 267 9.41 2.49 10.92
CA ALA A 267 10.86 2.57 11.07
C ALA A 267 11.63 2.55 9.73
N VAL A 268 11.30 3.48 8.85
CA VAL A 268 11.99 3.74 7.57
C VAL A 268 12.50 5.17 7.57
N LEU A 269 13.78 5.38 7.33
CA LEU A 269 14.40 6.71 7.29
C LEU A 269 15.18 6.89 6.00
N SER A 270 14.92 7.98 5.28
CA SER A 270 15.71 8.38 4.11
C SER A 270 16.68 9.49 4.48
N ILE A 271 17.94 9.28 4.10
CA ILE A 271 19.01 10.24 4.34
C ILE A 271 19.73 10.60 3.03
N GLY A 272 20.20 11.81 2.95
CA GLY A 272 21.07 12.30 1.89
C GLY A 272 22.45 12.71 2.44
N PHE A 273 23.44 12.75 1.57
CA PHE A 273 24.80 13.12 1.90
C PHE A 273 25.24 14.29 1.00
N GLU A 274 25.82 15.35 1.58
CA GLU A 274 26.29 16.49 0.79
C GLU A 274 27.50 16.15 -0.12
N LYS A 275 28.35 15.24 0.35
CA LYS A 275 29.66 14.95 -0.28
C LYS A 275 29.70 13.63 -1.05
N TYR A 276 28.68 12.81 -0.97
CA TYR A 276 28.66 11.48 -1.58
C TYR A 276 27.39 11.30 -2.40
N MET A 277 27.51 10.66 -3.53
CA MET A 277 26.35 10.13 -4.25
C MET A 277 25.74 8.97 -3.44
N SER A 278 24.42 8.82 -3.51
CA SER A 278 23.70 7.79 -2.74
C SER A 278 24.27 6.37 -2.97
N ASP A 279 24.62 6.04 -4.22
CA ASP A 279 25.16 4.72 -4.57
C ASP A 279 26.56 4.49 -4.01
N ASP A 280 27.40 5.54 -3.97
CA ASP A 280 28.75 5.47 -3.37
C ASP A 280 28.63 5.26 -1.84
N ALA A 281 27.75 6.03 -1.18
CA ALA A 281 27.49 5.91 0.24
C ALA A 281 26.95 4.51 0.59
N GLY A 282 26.00 3.98 -0.19
CA GLY A 282 25.47 2.63 0.00
C GLY A 282 26.55 1.55 -0.19
N THR A 283 27.43 1.70 -1.18
CA THR A 283 28.54 0.77 -1.43
C THR A 283 29.53 0.75 -0.26
N ILE A 284 29.86 1.91 0.32
CA ILE A 284 30.75 2.03 1.48
C ILE A 284 30.08 1.40 2.72
N LEU A 285 28.82 1.72 2.98
CA LEU A 285 28.07 1.18 4.13
C LEU A 285 27.98 -0.34 4.09
N ASP A 286 27.68 -0.92 2.94
CA ASP A 286 27.59 -2.37 2.76
C ASP A 286 28.99 -3.02 2.81
N GLY A 287 29.96 -2.50 2.04
CA GLY A 287 31.27 -3.14 1.85
C GLY A 287 32.24 -2.99 3.02
N GLU A 288 32.15 -1.90 3.80
CA GLU A 288 33.10 -1.63 4.89
C GLU A 288 32.48 -1.78 6.29
N TYR A 289 31.16 -1.65 6.38
CA TYR A 289 30.48 -1.63 7.69
C TYR A 289 29.37 -2.70 7.84
N ASP A 290 29.15 -3.54 6.83
CA ASP A 290 28.07 -4.54 6.81
C ASP A 290 26.67 -3.95 7.08
N ILE A 291 26.44 -2.70 6.64
CA ILE A 291 25.18 -2.00 6.77
C ILE A 291 24.47 -1.98 5.41
N ALA A 292 23.53 -2.90 5.24
CA ALA A 292 22.71 -2.97 4.03
C ALA A 292 21.67 -1.84 3.99
N VAL A 293 21.74 -1.01 2.96
CA VAL A 293 20.79 0.09 2.71
C VAL A 293 20.22 0.02 1.31
N ARG A 294 19.10 0.69 1.08
CA ARG A 294 18.56 0.90 -0.26
C ARG A 294 19.00 2.26 -0.76
N THR A 295 19.54 2.34 -1.99
CA THR A 295 19.97 3.60 -2.64
C THR A 295 19.09 3.94 -3.83
N GLY A 296 19.15 5.18 -4.29
CA GLY A 296 18.44 5.70 -5.45
C GLY A 296 17.01 6.17 -5.17
N TYR A 297 16.18 6.13 -6.20
CA TYR A 297 14.84 6.74 -6.15
C TYR A 297 13.75 5.86 -5.53
N HIS A 298 14.06 4.66 -5.06
CA HIS A 298 13.12 3.77 -4.35
C HIS A 298 11.77 3.62 -5.06
N CYS A 299 11.58 2.76 -5.96
CA CYS A 299 10.37 2.50 -6.78
C CYS A 299 9.09 3.21 -6.38
#